data_a7f24a65fbea5cbf46cc8dcb6f9d6143
#
_entry.id   a7f24a65fbea5cbf46cc8dcb6f9d6143
#
_cell.length_a   1.000
_cell.length_b   1.000
_cell.length_c   1.000
_cell.angle_alpha   90.00
_cell.angle_beta   90.00
_cell.angle_gamma   90.00
#
_symmetry.space_group_name_H-M   'P 1'
#
loop_
_entity.id
_entity.type
_entity.pdbx_description
1 polymer ?
#
loop_
_entity_poly.entity_id
_entity_poly.type
_entity_poly.pdbx_seq_one_letter_code
_entity_poly.pdbx_strand_id
1 'polypeptide(L)'
;EEYREHADGHEHPIVEGPMYSRDLSLDALLAKSQAQLPGFTARYVSLPWEPGRAIRFWGDVGSANPLLSEYASSVGFNADTGEALAASDIRTAGVGAKVLDSFRRLHFGNFAGLTSRVIWSVLGLAPLLLAFTGGYLWLTRRAKRRRASHKRRSKQRAAAGVSTRAALGRD
;
A
#
# COMPACT_ATOMS: atom_id res chain seq x y z
N GLU A 1 -8.66 -13.10 -25.02
CA GLU A 1 -8.60 -14.55 -24.67
C GLU A 1 -7.61 -14.84 -23.55
N GLU A 2 -6.57 -14.05 -23.41
CA GLU A 2 -5.48 -14.22 -22.41
C GLU A 2 -5.89 -13.84 -20.96
N TYR A 3 -6.99 -13.12 -20.78
CA TYR A 3 -7.46 -12.68 -19.45
C TYR A 3 -8.34 -13.70 -18.71
N ARG A 4 -8.70 -14.81 -19.35
CA ARG A 4 -9.52 -15.89 -18.75
C ARG A 4 -8.71 -17.00 -18.10
N GLU A 5 -7.42 -17.11 -18.39
CA GLU A 5 -6.58 -18.23 -17.94
C GLU A 5 -6.05 -18.06 -16.50
N HIS A 6 -6.19 -16.86 -15.88
CA HIS A 6 -5.79 -16.62 -14.49
C HIS A 6 -6.93 -16.71 -13.47
N ALA A 7 -8.14 -17.07 -13.90
CA ALA A 7 -9.27 -17.29 -13.00
C ALA A 7 -9.37 -18.72 -12.43
N ASP A 8 -8.55 -19.64 -12.93
CA ASP A 8 -8.57 -21.04 -12.52
C ASP A 8 -7.44 -21.35 -11.54
N GLY A 9 -7.63 -21.07 -10.25
CA GLY A 9 -6.57 -21.51 -9.38
C GLY A 9 -6.74 -21.34 -7.88
N HIS A 10 -7.74 -20.67 -7.42
CA HIS A 10 -8.03 -20.64 -5.98
C HIS A 10 -9.48 -21.08 -5.77
N GLU A 11 -9.78 -22.35 -6.08
CA GLU A 11 -10.91 -23.00 -5.42
C GLU A 11 -10.59 -22.99 -3.92
N HIS A 12 -11.11 -21.99 -3.23
CA HIS A 12 -11.16 -22.07 -1.79
C HIS A 12 -12.02 -23.28 -1.45
N PRO A 13 -11.51 -24.32 -0.81
CA PRO A 13 -12.29 -25.47 -0.48
C PRO A 13 -13.52 -25.00 0.31
N ILE A 14 -14.71 -25.34 -0.17
CA ILE A 14 -15.94 -25.09 0.57
C ILE A 14 -15.84 -26.00 1.78
N VAL A 15 -15.50 -25.42 2.93
CA VAL A 15 -15.40 -26.15 4.18
C VAL A 15 -16.80 -26.23 4.76
N GLU A 16 -17.37 -27.43 4.74
CA GLU A 16 -18.62 -27.72 5.43
C GLU A 16 -18.33 -27.81 6.93
N GLY A 17 -18.79 -26.80 7.68
CA GLY A 17 -18.69 -26.78 9.13
C GLY A 17 -18.04 -25.54 9.71
N PRO A 18 -18.06 -25.40 11.06
CA PRO A 18 -17.43 -24.27 11.72
C PRO A 18 -15.90 -24.38 11.64
N MET A 19 -15.25 -23.26 11.31
CA MET A 19 -13.79 -23.15 11.25
C MET A 19 -13.11 -23.16 12.62
N TYR A 20 -13.88 -23.11 13.70
CA TYR A 20 -13.43 -23.18 15.08
C TYR A 20 -14.56 -23.75 15.96
N SER A 21 -14.20 -24.31 17.11
CA SER A 21 -15.20 -24.87 18.05
C SER A 21 -16.10 -23.77 18.60
N ARG A 22 -17.42 -24.00 18.53
CA ARG A 22 -18.43 -23.08 19.07
C ARG A 22 -18.45 -23.05 20.61
N ASP A 23 -17.82 -24.01 21.25
CA ASP A 23 -17.68 -24.08 22.71
C ASP A 23 -16.61 -23.11 23.24
N LEU A 24 -15.79 -22.56 22.34
CA LEU A 24 -14.76 -21.60 22.71
C LEU A 24 -15.33 -20.21 22.88
N SER A 25 -15.19 -19.65 24.08
CA SER A 25 -15.50 -18.26 24.35
C SER A 25 -14.35 -17.36 23.92
N LEU A 26 -14.58 -16.45 22.96
CA LEU A 26 -13.57 -15.47 22.54
C LEU A 26 -13.16 -14.54 23.68
N ASP A 27 -14.08 -14.21 24.60
CA ASP A 27 -13.77 -13.39 25.78
C ASP A 27 -12.83 -14.13 26.74
N ALA A 28 -13.04 -15.44 26.92
CA ALA A 28 -12.12 -16.26 27.73
C ALA A 28 -10.73 -16.36 27.07
N LEU A 29 -10.65 -16.49 25.74
CA LEU A 29 -9.39 -16.49 25.01
C LEU A 29 -8.71 -15.11 25.07
N LEU A 30 -9.47 -14.03 25.04
CA LEU A 30 -8.95 -12.68 25.22
C LEU A 30 -8.32 -12.51 26.61
N ALA A 31 -9.02 -12.95 27.67
CA ALA A 31 -8.48 -12.93 29.03
C ALA A 31 -7.18 -13.76 29.15
N LYS A 32 -7.16 -14.95 28.54
CA LYS A 32 -5.96 -15.80 28.46
C LYS A 32 -4.82 -15.08 27.71
N SER A 33 -5.11 -14.36 26.63
CA SER A 33 -4.07 -13.64 25.87
C SER A 33 -3.40 -12.54 26.70
N GLN A 34 -4.17 -11.84 27.52
CA GLN A 34 -3.64 -10.82 28.44
C GLN A 34 -2.78 -11.42 29.57
N ALA A 35 -3.17 -12.62 30.04
CA ALA A 35 -2.38 -13.35 31.03
C ALA A 35 -1.04 -13.85 30.47
N GLN A 36 -1.01 -14.28 29.20
CA GLN A 36 0.23 -14.74 28.55
C GLN A 36 1.20 -13.62 28.21
N LEU A 37 0.68 -12.44 27.85
CA LEU A 37 1.49 -11.33 27.42
C LEU A 37 1.17 -10.10 28.29
N PRO A 38 1.92 -9.86 29.37
CA PRO A 38 1.64 -8.76 30.29
C PRO A 38 1.63 -7.40 29.59
N GLY A 39 0.55 -6.65 29.82
CA GLY A 39 0.31 -5.36 29.20
C GLY A 39 -0.29 -5.44 27.77
N PHE A 40 -0.65 -6.66 27.34
CA PHE A 40 -1.27 -6.84 26.03
C PHE A 40 -2.68 -6.27 25.97
N THR A 41 -2.93 -5.42 25.00
CA THR A 41 -4.25 -4.89 24.69
C THR A 41 -4.61 -5.30 23.27
N ALA A 42 -5.51 -6.26 23.13
CA ALA A 42 -5.97 -6.72 21.82
C ALA A 42 -6.69 -5.59 21.07
N ARG A 43 -6.40 -5.44 19.80
CA ARG A 43 -7.02 -4.47 18.88
C ARG A 43 -7.95 -5.14 17.89
N TYR A 44 -7.59 -6.33 17.42
CA TYR A 44 -8.50 -7.14 16.61
C TYR A 44 -8.20 -8.63 16.78
N VAL A 45 -9.16 -9.46 16.41
CA VAL A 45 -9.04 -10.91 16.35
C VAL A 45 -9.13 -11.39 14.91
N SER A 46 -8.22 -12.27 14.52
CA SER A 46 -8.26 -13.00 13.26
C SER A 46 -8.83 -14.38 13.54
N LEU A 47 -9.98 -14.66 12.98
CA LEU A 47 -10.59 -16.00 13.03
C LEU A 47 -10.02 -16.90 11.92
N PRO A 48 -10.02 -18.20 12.10
CA PRO A 48 -9.60 -19.14 11.05
C PRO A 48 -10.46 -18.99 9.80
N TRP A 49 -9.81 -18.95 8.66
CA TRP A 49 -10.45 -18.94 7.32
C TRP A 49 -10.17 -20.24 6.55
N GLU A 50 -9.31 -21.09 7.13
CA GLU A 50 -9.01 -22.45 6.69
C GLU A 50 -8.96 -23.39 7.90
N PRO A 51 -9.27 -24.69 7.73
CA PRO A 51 -9.12 -25.68 8.78
C PRO A 51 -7.69 -25.74 9.32
N GLY A 52 -7.55 -25.86 10.63
CA GLY A 52 -6.24 -25.94 11.30
C GLY A 52 -5.53 -24.60 11.50
N ARG A 53 -6.12 -23.47 11.06
CA ARG A 53 -5.61 -22.15 11.39
C ARG A 53 -5.94 -21.76 12.82
N ALA A 54 -5.04 -21.01 13.43
CA ALA A 54 -5.21 -20.51 14.79
C ALA A 54 -6.18 -19.31 14.85
N ILE A 55 -6.93 -19.20 15.95
CA ILE A 55 -7.52 -17.93 16.37
C ILE A 55 -6.39 -17.07 16.88
N ARG A 56 -6.21 -15.84 16.33
CA ARG A 56 -5.10 -14.99 16.73
C ARG A 56 -5.58 -13.60 17.12
N PHE A 57 -5.19 -13.19 18.32
CA PHE A 57 -5.37 -11.82 18.79
C PHE A 57 -4.14 -11.01 18.46
N TRP A 58 -4.35 -9.85 17.84
CA TRP A 58 -3.32 -8.89 17.52
C TRP A 58 -3.51 -7.64 18.36
N GLY A 59 -2.43 -7.09 18.87
CA GLY A 59 -2.56 -5.95 19.76
C GLY A 59 -1.25 -5.28 20.14
N ASP A 60 -1.38 -4.36 21.05
CA ASP A 60 -0.33 -3.54 21.62
C ASP A 60 0.11 -4.06 22.99
N VAL A 61 1.39 -3.93 23.29
CA VAL A 61 2.01 -4.32 24.58
C VAL A 61 2.53 -3.12 25.37
N GLY A 62 2.12 -1.91 25.00
CA GLY A 62 2.54 -0.68 25.71
C GLY A 62 4.03 -0.40 25.54
N SER A 63 4.50 -0.29 24.30
CA SER A 63 5.88 0.11 24.03
C SER A 63 6.06 1.62 24.12
N ALA A 64 7.18 2.09 24.73
CA ALA A 64 7.58 3.49 24.71
C ALA A 64 8.03 3.98 23.30
N ASN A 65 8.25 3.07 22.37
CA ASN A 65 8.63 3.42 20.99
C ASN A 65 7.41 3.80 20.16
N PRO A 66 7.23 5.07 19.77
CA PRO A 66 6.07 5.54 19.03
C PRO A 66 5.99 5.01 17.58
N LEU A 67 7.06 4.42 17.10
CA LEU A 67 7.12 3.85 15.75
C LEU A 67 6.57 2.42 15.66
N LEU A 68 6.42 1.72 16.80
CA LEU A 68 5.83 0.39 16.79
C LEU A 68 4.31 0.46 16.63
N SER A 69 3.77 -0.44 15.81
CA SER A 69 2.33 -0.47 15.53
C SER A 69 1.55 -1.08 16.69
N GLU A 70 0.27 -0.74 16.77
CA GLU A 70 -0.67 -1.33 17.71
C GLU A 70 -1.04 -2.79 17.38
N TYR A 71 -0.44 -3.37 16.36
CA TYR A 71 -0.63 -4.76 15.91
C TYR A 71 0.67 -5.55 15.92
N ALA A 72 1.72 -5.00 16.51
CA ALA A 72 3.06 -5.59 16.46
C ALA A 72 3.19 -6.89 17.26
N SER A 73 2.31 -7.09 18.25
CA SER A 73 2.30 -8.28 19.09
C SER A 73 1.07 -9.13 18.85
N SER A 74 1.17 -10.43 19.08
CA SER A 74 0.05 -11.33 18.88
C SER A 74 0.10 -12.55 19.80
N VAL A 75 -1.08 -13.10 20.10
CA VAL A 75 -1.24 -14.38 20.82
C VAL A 75 -2.16 -15.27 20.00
N GLY A 76 -1.71 -16.48 19.72
CA GLY A 76 -2.44 -17.49 18.96
C GLY A 76 -2.99 -18.61 19.83
N PHE A 77 -4.17 -19.10 19.46
CA PHE A 77 -4.84 -20.23 20.12
C PHE A 77 -5.27 -21.27 19.10
N ASN A 78 -5.25 -22.52 19.50
CA ASN A 78 -5.82 -23.59 18.71
C ASN A 78 -7.32 -23.36 18.54
N ALA A 79 -7.81 -23.50 17.32
CA ALA A 79 -9.20 -23.20 16.98
C ALA A 79 -10.19 -24.25 17.53
N ASP A 80 -9.74 -25.45 17.84
CA ASP A 80 -10.59 -26.54 18.33
C ASP A 80 -10.55 -26.65 19.85
N THR A 81 -9.35 -26.52 20.45
CA THR A 81 -9.14 -26.76 21.88
C THR A 81 -9.06 -25.48 22.71
N GLY A 82 -8.77 -24.33 22.10
CA GLY A 82 -8.50 -23.09 22.80
C GLY A 82 -7.19 -23.09 23.60
N GLU A 83 -6.30 -24.04 23.31
CA GLU A 83 -4.95 -24.04 23.89
C GLU A 83 -4.09 -22.96 23.26
N ALA A 84 -3.24 -22.38 24.08
CA ALA A 84 -2.30 -21.38 23.59
C ALA A 84 -1.20 -22.02 22.74
N LEU A 85 -0.99 -21.50 21.55
CA LEU A 85 0.02 -21.99 20.62
C LEU A 85 1.31 -21.17 20.68
N ALA A 86 1.23 -19.91 20.36
CA ALA A 86 2.38 -19.02 20.28
C ALA A 86 2.00 -17.59 20.65
N ALA A 87 2.88 -16.94 21.40
CA ALA A 87 2.81 -15.51 21.64
C ALA A 87 4.03 -14.83 20.97
N SER A 88 3.79 -13.72 20.30
CA SER A 88 4.83 -12.89 19.72
C SER A 88 4.81 -11.52 20.41
N ASP A 89 5.92 -11.20 21.09
CA ASP A 89 6.11 -9.92 21.77
C ASP A 89 7.11 -9.07 21.01
N ILE A 90 6.66 -7.95 20.49
CA ILE A 90 7.55 -7.03 19.75
C ILE A 90 8.65 -6.45 20.63
N ARG A 91 8.46 -6.37 21.95
CA ARG A 91 9.48 -5.85 22.89
C ARG A 91 10.74 -6.71 22.89
N THR A 92 10.56 -8.03 22.76
CA THR A 92 11.64 -9.03 22.73
C THR A 92 12.10 -9.40 21.33
N ALA A 93 11.36 -8.95 20.32
CA ALA A 93 11.68 -9.22 18.91
C ALA A 93 13.00 -8.54 18.48
N GLY A 94 13.64 -9.14 17.49
CA GLY A 94 14.86 -8.60 16.90
C GLY A 94 14.65 -7.24 16.20
N VAL A 95 15.77 -6.53 16.00
CA VAL A 95 15.76 -5.19 15.36
C VAL A 95 15.08 -5.21 14.01
N GLY A 96 15.29 -6.25 13.19
CA GLY A 96 14.66 -6.37 11.88
C GLY A 96 13.13 -6.38 11.94
N ALA A 97 12.54 -7.11 12.88
CA ALA A 97 11.09 -7.14 13.08
C ALA A 97 10.55 -5.75 13.51
N LYS A 98 11.25 -5.06 14.40
CA LYS A 98 10.90 -3.71 14.85
C LYS A 98 10.97 -2.70 13.72
N VAL A 99 11.99 -2.80 12.86
CA VAL A 99 12.12 -1.94 11.67
C VAL A 99 10.99 -2.20 10.69
N LEU A 100 10.68 -3.47 10.38
CA LEU A 100 9.58 -3.82 9.49
C LEU A 100 8.24 -3.31 10.00
N ASP A 101 7.96 -3.49 11.29
CA ASP A 101 6.74 -2.99 11.90
C ASP A 101 6.64 -1.46 11.86
N SER A 102 7.75 -0.76 12.05
CA SER A 102 7.82 0.71 11.99
C SER A 102 7.41 1.28 10.63
N PHE A 103 7.66 0.56 9.54
CA PHE A 103 7.24 0.98 8.20
C PHE A 103 5.75 1.26 8.12
N ARG A 104 4.94 0.48 8.82
CA ARG A 104 3.48 0.68 8.84
C ARG A 104 3.13 2.07 9.40
N ARG A 105 3.65 2.43 10.58
CA ARG A 105 3.37 3.74 11.19
C ARG A 105 3.99 4.89 10.42
N LEU A 106 5.18 4.70 9.89
CA LEU A 106 5.84 5.69 9.04
C LEU A 106 5.04 5.92 7.76
N HIS A 107 4.62 4.85 7.09
CA HIS A 107 3.87 4.95 5.84
C HIS A 107 2.55 5.71 5.99
N PHE A 108 1.82 5.46 7.07
CA PHE A 108 0.54 6.14 7.35
C PHE A 108 0.71 7.45 8.13
N GLY A 109 1.91 7.84 8.52
CA GLY A 109 2.17 9.06 9.30
C GLY A 109 1.53 9.06 10.69
N ASN A 110 1.34 7.90 11.31
CA ASN A 110 0.60 7.76 12.58
C ASN A 110 1.49 7.74 13.84
N PHE A 111 2.73 8.26 13.76
CA PHE A 111 3.71 8.15 14.85
C PHE A 111 3.78 9.38 15.77
N ALA A 112 3.32 10.56 15.32
CA ALA A 112 3.32 11.80 16.09
C ALA A 112 1.95 12.53 16.05
N GLY A 113 0.87 11.76 16.09
CA GLY A 113 -0.50 12.28 16.13
C GLY A 113 -0.87 13.11 14.91
N LEU A 114 -1.54 14.24 15.14
CA LEU A 114 -2.02 15.11 14.05
C LEU A 114 -0.87 15.73 13.24
N THR A 115 0.22 16.10 13.91
CA THR A 115 1.38 16.76 13.28
C THR A 115 1.97 15.89 12.16
N SER A 116 2.24 14.62 12.44
CA SER A 116 2.78 13.72 11.42
C SER A 116 1.81 13.49 10.27
N ARG A 117 0.51 13.39 10.53
CA ARG A 117 -0.52 13.26 9.49
C ARG A 117 -0.57 14.46 8.57
N VAL A 118 -0.50 15.67 9.11
CA VAL A 118 -0.47 16.91 8.32
C VAL A 118 0.78 16.96 7.44
N ILE A 119 1.95 16.68 8.00
CA ILE A 119 3.20 16.65 7.24
C ILE A 119 3.10 15.62 6.09
N TRP A 120 2.62 14.41 6.38
CA TRP A 120 2.47 13.36 5.36
C TRP A 120 1.45 13.71 4.28
N SER A 121 0.36 14.39 4.65
CA SER A 121 -0.63 14.89 3.68
C SER A 121 -0.02 15.92 2.74
N VAL A 122 0.78 16.84 3.26
CA VAL A 122 1.50 17.85 2.46
C VAL A 122 2.52 17.17 1.54
N LEU A 123 3.31 16.24 2.05
CA LEU A 123 4.27 15.47 1.25
C LEU A 123 3.57 14.63 0.16
N GLY A 124 2.39 14.09 0.46
CA GLY A 124 1.56 13.35 -0.50
C GLY A 124 1.07 14.21 -1.67
N LEU A 125 1.08 15.54 -1.56
CA LEU A 125 0.78 16.45 -2.68
C LEU A 125 1.95 16.59 -3.67
N ALA A 126 3.17 16.21 -3.30
CA ALA A 126 4.34 16.37 -4.15
C ALA A 126 4.21 15.67 -5.52
N PRO A 127 3.74 14.41 -5.63
CA PRO A 127 3.51 13.77 -6.92
C PRO A 127 2.51 14.53 -7.80
N LEU A 128 1.48 15.10 -7.20
CA LEU A 128 0.48 15.90 -7.89
C LEU A 128 1.11 17.18 -8.49
N LEU A 129 1.91 17.90 -7.72
CA LEU A 129 2.65 19.08 -8.18
C LEU A 129 3.62 18.72 -9.31
N LEU A 130 4.34 17.59 -9.19
CA LEU A 130 5.22 17.09 -10.23
C LEU A 130 4.46 16.72 -11.51
N ALA A 131 3.29 16.11 -11.40
CA ALA A 131 2.44 15.80 -12.55
C ALA A 131 1.95 17.07 -13.26
N PHE A 132 1.51 18.07 -12.51
CA PHE A 132 1.09 19.37 -13.08
C PHE A 132 2.25 20.08 -13.76
N THR A 133 3.39 20.21 -13.10
CA THR A 133 4.56 20.88 -13.66
C THR A 133 5.10 20.13 -14.87
N GLY A 134 5.18 18.81 -14.82
CA GLY A 134 5.58 17.97 -15.94
C GLY A 134 4.63 18.10 -17.13
N GLY A 135 3.33 18.03 -16.89
CA GLY A 135 2.29 18.24 -17.90
C GLY A 135 2.37 19.63 -18.54
N TYR A 136 2.50 20.68 -17.73
CA TYR A 136 2.69 22.04 -18.22
C TYR A 136 3.93 22.18 -19.11
N LEU A 137 5.08 21.68 -18.67
CA LEU A 137 6.32 21.70 -19.45
C LEU A 137 6.19 20.89 -20.75
N TRP A 138 5.51 19.76 -20.71
CA TRP A 138 5.27 18.96 -21.91
C TRP A 138 4.40 19.70 -22.93
N LEU A 139 3.30 20.30 -22.48
CA LEU A 139 2.40 21.09 -23.35
C LEU A 139 3.11 22.28 -23.97
N THR A 140 3.89 23.03 -23.19
CA THR A 140 4.62 24.21 -23.70
C THR A 140 5.71 23.79 -24.70
N ARG A 141 6.43 22.70 -24.46
CA ARG A 141 7.42 22.16 -25.41
C ARG A 141 6.75 21.67 -26.69
N ARG A 142 5.61 21.01 -26.59
CA ARG A 142 4.83 20.54 -27.74
C ARG A 142 4.32 21.72 -28.57
N ALA A 143 3.81 22.77 -27.95
CA ALA A 143 3.37 23.99 -28.64
C ALA A 143 4.52 24.69 -29.39
N LYS A 144 5.69 24.82 -28.75
CA LYS A 144 6.89 25.39 -29.38
C LYS A 144 7.35 24.56 -30.59
N ARG A 145 7.36 23.24 -30.49
CA ARG A 145 7.70 22.34 -31.61
C ARG A 145 6.74 22.49 -32.78
N ARG A 146 5.43 22.56 -32.53
CA ARG A 146 4.42 22.78 -33.58
C ARG A 146 4.61 24.14 -34.29
N ARG A 147 4.87 25.21 -33.55
CA ARG A 147 5.15 26.53 -34.13
C ARG A 147 6.43 26.53 -34.99
N ALA A 148 7.49 25.85 -34.51
CA ALA A 148 8.73 25.74 -35.26
C ALA A 148 8.56 24.93 -36.56
N SER A 149 7.81 23.86 -36.55
CA SER A 149 7.53 23.06 -37.76
C SER A 149 6.69 23.81 -38.76
N HIS A 150 5.70 24.58 -38.31
CA HIS A 150 4.88 25.40 -39.17
C HIS A 150 5.73 26.51 -39.85
N LYS A 151 6.60 27.17 -39.06
CA LYS A 151 7.51 28.21 -39.62
C LYS A 151 8.50 27.63 -40.62
N ARG A 152 9.00 26.41 -40.42
CA ARG A 152 9.87 25.73 -41.41
C ARG A 152 9.11 25.39 -42.68
N ARG A 153 7.89 24.88 -42.61
CA ARG A 153 7.05 24.57 -43.77
C ARG A 153 6.68 25.80 -44.56
N SER A 154 6.37 26.96 -43.91
CA SER A 154 6.06 28.20 -44.60
C SER A 154 7.28 28.75 -45.35
N LYS A 155 8.49 28.71 -44.74
CA LYS A 155 9.74 29.10 -45.40
C LYS A 155 10.05 28.21 -46.61
N GLN A 156 9.88 26.91 -46.52
CA GLN A 156 10.11 25.98 -47.64
C GLN A 156 9.12 26.25 -48.79
N ARG A 157 7.84 26.48 -48.50
CA ARG A 157 6.85 26.85 -49.53
C ARG A 157 7.17 28.16 -50.21
N ALA A 158 7.60 29.16 -49.45
CA ALA A 158 8.03 30.47 -50.02
C ALA A 158 9.25 30.30 -50.93
N ALA A 159 10.27 29.53 -50.51
CA ALA A 159 11.45 29.25 -51.32
C ALA A 159 11.11 28.46 -52.61
N ALA A 160 10.24 27.46 -52.53
CA ALA A 160 9.78 26.70 -53.69
C ALA A 160 9.01 27.60 -54.69
N GLY A 161 8.13 28.49 -54.19
CA GLY A 161 7.39 29.42 -55.04
C GLY A 161 8.28 30.44 -55.79
N VAL A 162 9.38 30.89 -55.17
CA VAL A 162 10.38 31.76 -55.82
C VAL A 162 11.13 31.00 -56.91
N SER A 163 11.54 29.75 -56.66
CA SER A 163 12.22 28.93 -57.64
C SER A 163 11.36 28.65 -58.87
N THR A 164 10.06 28.37 -58.68
CA THR A 164 9.12 28.12 -59.80
C THR A 164 8.91 29.37 -60.65
N ARG A 165 8.83 30.57 -60.03
CA ARG A 165 8.72 31.83 -60.75
C ARG A 165 9.98 32.18 -61.57
N ALA A 166 11.15 31.88 -61.03
CA ALA A 166 12.42 32.09 -61.73
C ALA A 166 12.63 31.14 -62.94
N ALA A 167 12.01 29.95 -62.89
CA ALA A 167 12.02 29.01 -64.00
C ALA A 167 11.08 29.40 -65.15
N LEU A 168 9.91 29.99 -64.83
CA LEU A 168 8.90 30.39 -65.79
C LEU A 168 9.18 31.75 -66.47
N GLY A 169 10.13 32.54 -66.01
CA GLY A 169 10.47 33.85 -66.54
C GLY A 169 11.73 33.88 -67.44
N ARG A 170 12.17 32.71 -67.93
CA ARG A 170 13.33 32.57 -68.81
C ARG A 170 13.00 32.19 -70.27
N ASP A 171 11.75 32.20 -70.61
CA ASP A 171 11.26 32.10 -71.99
C ASP A 171 10.90 33.56 -72.49
#